data_5e5643aba64ae17ab11a301cc40fe136
#
_entry.id   5e5643aba64ae17ab11a301cc40fe136
#
_cell.length_a   1.000
_cell.length_b   1.000
_cell.length_c   1.000
_cell.angle_alpha   90.00
_cell.angle_beta   90.00
_cell.angle_gamma   90.00
#
_symmetry.space_group_name_H-M   'P 1'
#
loop_
_entity.id
_entity.type
_entity.pdbx_description
1 polymer ?
#
loop_
_entity_poly.entity_id
_entity_poly.type
_entity_poly.pdbx_seq_one_letter_code
_entity_poly.pdbx_strand_id
1 'polypeptide(L)'
;LVMLVDTKRCIACNSCAVACKVENNLPKDVWWNRVMTVGGPHLDAPSGTYPNLEMYNVTVACQHCENPACVKVCPVGATYKDPETGVVRQDYDKCIGCRMCMSACPYNGVRSFNWEEPVYHLDFATGDQDVAPHQKHVVEKCTFCWHRLAKGLAPACVEACSARARIFGDA
;
A
#
# COMPACT_ATOMS: atom_id res chain seq x y z
N LEU A 1 -3.87 13.90 -5.48
CA LEU A 1 -4.71 12.86 -4.84
C LEU A 1 -4.18 12.52 -3.44
N VAL A 2 -5.06 12.39 -2.48
CA VAL A 2 -4.72 12.15 -1.06
C VAL A 2 -5.64 11.09 -0.47
N MET A 3 -5.12 10.32 0.49
CA MET A 3 -5.90 9.39 1.30
C MET A 3 -5.72 9.75 2.78
N LEU A 4 -6.81 10.08 3.43
CA LEU A 4 -6.87 10.30 4.87
C LEU A 4 -7.33 9.02 5.58
N VAL A 5 -6.83 8.82 6.79
CA VAL A 5 -7.26 7.72 7.66
C VAL A 5 -7.64 8.29 9.03
N ASP A 6 -8.90 8.17 9.38
CA ASP A 6 -9.38 8.49 10.72
C ASP A 6 -9.05 7.33 11.67
N THR A 7 -8.01 7.50 12.47
CA THR A 7 -7.54 6.49 13.41
C THR A 7 -8.52 6.20 14.55
N LYS A 8 -9.42 7.13 14.85
CA LYS A 8 -10.47 6.94 15.87
C LYS A 8 -11.60 6.04 15.36
N ARG A 9 -11.82 6.02 14.04
CA ARG A 9 -12.83 5.16 13.39
C ARG A 9 -12.26 3.79 13.01
N CYS A 10 -10.95 3.67 12.89
CA CYS A 10 -10.31 2.42 12.46
C CYS A 10 -10.45 1.35 13.54
N ILE A 11 -11.14 0.26 13.22
CA ILE A 11 -11.38 -0.88 14.11
C ILE A 11 -10.43 -2.07 13.86
N ALA A 12 -9.36 -1.87 13.10
CA ALA A 12 -8.37 -2.89 12.73
C ALA A 12 -8.94 -4.17 12.06
N CYS A 13 -10.07 -4.09 11.39
CA CYS A 13 -10.73 -5.27 10.80
C CYS A 13 -9.99 -5.90 9.61
N ASN A 14 -8.90 -5.29 9.12
CA ASN A 14 -8.10 -5.72 7.96
C ASN A 14 -8.83 -5.79 6.61
N SER A 15 -10.12 -5.44 6.52
CA SER A 15 -10.87 -5.46 5.25
C SER A 15 -10.16 -4.68 4.14
N CYS A 16 -9.55 -3.55 4.47
CA CYS A 16 -8.80 -2.74 3.51
C CYS A 16 -7.52 -3.43 2.99
N ALA A 17 -6.87 -4.25 3.82
CA ALA A 17 -5.68 -5.01 3.42
C ALA A 17 -6.07 -6.18 2.51
N VAL A 18 -7.13 -6.90 2.87
CA VAL A 18 -7.68 -8.01 2.07
C VAL A 18 -8.22 -7.49 0.73
N ALA A 19 -9.02 -6.42 0.73
CA ALA A 19 -9.53 -5.82 -0.50
C ALA A 19 -8.40 -5.38 -1.44
N CYS A 20 -7.33 -4.78 -0.91
CA CYS A 20 -6.15 -4.42 -1.69
C CYS A 20 -5.49 -5.66 -2.30
N LYS A 21 -5.38 -6.74 -1.54
CA LYS A 21 -4.79 -8.00 -2.00
C LYS A 21 -5.58 -8.65 -3.13
N VAL A 22 -6.89 -8.72 -2.97
CA VAL A 22 -7.80 -9.31 -3.96
C VAL A 22 -7.87 -8.45 -5.21
N GLU A 23 -8.10 -7.14 -5.08
CA GLU A 23 -8.25 -6.20 -6.19
C GLU A 23 -7.02 -6.13 -7.08
N ASN A 24 -5.84 -6.17 -6.48
CA ASN A 24 -4.58 -6.07 -7.21
C ASN A 24 -3.94 -7.44 -7.48
N ASN A 25 -4.64 -8.53 -7.24
CA ASN A 25 -4.15 -9.91 -7.41
C ASN A 25 -2.74 -10.13 -6.82
N LEU A 26 -2.49 -9.61 -5.59
CA LEU A 26 -1.14 -9.62 -5.01
C LEU A 26 -0.66 -11.05 -4.71
N PRO A 27 0.61 -11.38 -5.02
CA PRO A 27 1.22 -12.66 -4.70
C PRO A 27 1.15 -12.99 -3.21
N LYS A 28 1.30 -14.26 -2.87
CA LYS A 28 1.08 -14.84 -1.53
C LYS A 28 1.68 -14.00 -0.40
N ASP A 29 2.94 -13.60 -0.49
CA ASP A 29 3.67 -12.94 0.58
C ASP A 29 3.78 -11.41 0.40
N VAL A 30 3.08 -10.85 -0.62
CA VAL A 30 3.08 -9.42 -0.94
C VAL A 30 1.86 -8.73 -0.34
N TRP A 31 2.11 -7.65 0.39
CA TRP A 31 1.09 -6.80 0.98
C TRP A 31 1.42 -5.33 0.73
N TRP A 32 0.58 -4.63 -0.02
CA TRP A 32 0.74 -3.19 -0.26
C TRP A 32 0.07 -2.32 0.80
N ASN A 33 -0.81 -2.89 1.59
CA ASN A 33 -1.53 -2.23 2.66
C ASN A 33 -1.61 -3.16 3.88
N ARG A 34 -1.32 -2.61 5.04
CA ARG A 34 -1.32 -3.33 6.32
C ARG A 34 -2.03 -2.50 7.37
N VAL A 35 -2.57 -3.14 8.37
CA VAL A 35 -3.09 -2.48 9.57
C VAL A 35 -2.19 -2.88 10.73
N MET A 36 -1.72 -1.88 11.46
CA MET A 36 -0.85 -2.06 12.62
C MET A 36 -1.51 -1.43 13.85
N THR A 37 -1.35 -2.06 14.98
CA THR A 37 -1.77 -1.52 16.27
C THR A 37 -0.59 -0.81 16.93
N VAL A 38 -0.81 0.38 17.44
CA VAL A 38 0.21 1.20 18.09
C VAL A 38 -0.30 1.62 19.48
N GLY A 39 0.57 1.60 20.45
CA GLY A 39 0.21 2.01 21.81
C GLY A 39 1.24 1.60 22.84
N GLY A 40 1.59 0.33 22.90
CA GLY A 40 2.50 -0.22 23.89
C GLY A 40 3.91 -0.51 23.37
N PRO A 41 4.75 -1.12 24.21
CA PRO A 41 6.14 -1.44 23.91
C PRO A 41 6.30 -2.54 22.85
N HIS A 42 5.24 -3.29 22.57
CA HIS A 42 5.20 -4.36 21.59
C HIS A 42 4.02 -4.16 20.63
N LEU A 43 4.11 -4.78 19.46
CA LEU A 43 3.01 -4.82 18.51
C LEU A 43 1.77 -5.46 19.15
N ASP A 44 0.60 -4.85 18.90
CA ASP A 44 -0.69 -5.30 19.47
C ASP A 44 -0.80 -5.25 21.01
N ALA A 45 0.10 -4.52 21.66
CA ALA A 45 0.02 -4.27 23.10
C ALA A 45 -0.40 -2.83 23.39
N PRO A 46 -1.29 -2.60 24.37
CA PRO A 46 -1.65 -1.25 24.80
C PRO A 46 -0.53 -0.60 25.62
N SER A 47 -0.49 0.72 25.64
CA SER A 47 0.24 1.49 26.65
C SER A 47 -0.62 1.76 27.89
N GLY A 48 0.02 2.20 28.95
CA GLY A 48 -0.65 2.53 30.21
C GLY A 48 -0.91 1.33 31.13
N THR A 49 -1.69 1.56 32.17
CA THR A 49 -2.11 0.56 33.14
C THR A 49 -3.62 0.59 33.31
N TYR A 50 -4.21 -0.56 33.56
CA TYR A 50 -5.65 -0.64 33.79
C TYR A 50 -6.08 0.30 34.95
N PRO A 51 -7.16 1.08 34.83
CA PRO A 51 -8.11 1.12 33.70
C PRO A 51 -7.72 2.08 32.56
N ASN A 52 -6.60 2.78 32.62
CA ASN A 52 -6.18 3.83 31.67
C ASN A 52 -5.26 3.22 30.60
N LEU A 53 -5.84 2.40 29.73
CA LEU A 53 -5.14 1.81 28.60
C LEU A 53 -5.35 2.61 27.33
N GLU A 54 -4.29 2.79 26.54
CA GLU A 54 -4.33 3.48 25.26
C GLU A 54 -3.80 2.58 24.15
N MET A 55 -4.58 2.48 23.07
CA MET A 55 -4.20 1.74 21.86
C MET A 55 -4.95 2.33 20.66
N TYR A 56 -4.27 2.49 19.53
CA TYR A 56 -4.90 2.94 18.30
C TYR A 56 -4.37 2.17 17.09
N ASN A 57 -5.13 2.19 16.00
CA ASN A 57 -4.81 1.44 14.79
C ASN A 57 -4.38 2.37 13.67
N VAL A 58 -3.29 2.01 12.99
CA VAL A 58 -2.73 2.75 11.86
C VAL A 58 -2.70 1.86 10.63
N THR A 59 -3.20 2.38 9.52
CA THR A 59 -3.05 1.70 8.24
C THR A 59 -1.79 2.19 7.54
N VAL A 60 -0.95 1.25 7.11
CA VAL A 60 0.35 1.54 6.51
C VAL A 60 0.35 1.09 5.05
N ALA A 61 0.51 2.05 4.15
CA ALA A 61 0.65 1.85 2.71
C ALA A 61 1.61 2.90 2.14
N CYS A 62 1.89 2.88 0.84
CA CYS A 62 2.66 3.94 0.20
C CYS A 62 1.97 5.29 0.41
N GLN A 63 2.74 6.30 0.87
CA GLN A 63 2.21 7.64 1.18
C GLN A 63 2.13 8.55 -0.05
N HIS A 64 2.56 8.08 -1.22
CA HIS A 64 2.61 8.89 -2.47
C HIS A 64 3.16 10.30 -2.24
N CYS A 65 4.28 10.38 -1.54
CA CYS A 65 4.89 11.60 -1.01
C CYS A 65 4.96 12.73 -2.04
N GLU A 66 4.80 13.97 -1.58
CA GLU A 66 4.97 15.15 -2.42
C GLU A 66 6.41 15.24 -2.95
N ASN A 67 7.39 14.98 -2.09
CA ASN A 67 8.81 14.95 -2.42
C ASN A 67 9.40 13.53 -2.22
N PRO A 68 9.16 12.59 -3.16
CA PRO A 68 9.43 11.19 -2.94
C PRO A 68 10.93 10.85 -3.04
N ALA A 69 11.56 10.50 -1.92
CA ALA A 69 12.95 10.04 -1.88
C ALA A 69 13.20 8.84 -2.81
N CYS A 70 12.22 7.93 -2.90
CA CYS A 70 12.30 6.75 -3.75
C CYS A 70 12.37 7.05 -5.25
N VAL A 71 11.83 8.17 -5.70
CA VAL A 71 11.95 8.63 -7.11
C VAL A 71 13.36 9.16 -7.34
N LYS A 72 13.89 9.96 -6.40
CA LYS A 72 15.21 10.57 -6.53
C LYS A 72 16.36 9.57 -6.61
N VAL A 73 16.23 8.43 -5.95
CA VAL A 73 17.29 7.41 -5.91
C VAL A 73 17.17 6.34 -6.99
N CYS A 74 16.13 6.39 -7.83
CA CYS A 74 15.95 5.38 -8.87
C CYS A 74 16.87 5.64 -10.06
N PRO A 75 17.91 4.81 -10.30
CA PRO A 75 18.92 5.09 -11.33
C PRO A 75 18.38 4.95 -12.75
N VAL A 76 17.28 4.20 -12.93
CA VAL A 76 16.68 3.90 -14.24
C VAL A 76 15.32 4.62 -14.44
N GLY A 77 14.90 5.46 -13.49
CA GLY A 77 13.62 6.17 -13.56
C GLY A 77 12.38 5.26 -13.52
N ALA A 78 12.52 4.00 -13.09
CA ALA A 78 11.40 3.07 -12.96
C ALA A 78 10.38 3.52 -11.90
N THR A 79 10.85 4.14 -10.81
CA THR A 79 9.97 4.82 -9.85
C THR A 79 9.86 6.28 -10.24
N TYR A 80 8.67 6.77 -10.52
CA TYR A 80 8.43 8.15 -10.94
C TYR A 80 7.18 8.72 -10.27
N LYS A 81 7.06 10.05 -10.24
CA LYS A 81 5.87 10.76 -9.82
C LYS A 81 5.13 11.24 -11.06
N ASP A 82 3.88 10.84 -11.17
CA ASP A 82 3.01 11.29 -12.24
C ASP A 82 2.74 12.80 -12.07
N PRO A 83 3.02 13.64 -13.06
CA PRO A 83 2.93 15.10 -12.92
C PRO A 83 1.47 15.60 -12.86
N GLU A 84 0.52 14.87 -13.41
CA GLU A 84 -0.89 15.29 -13.45
C GLU A 84 -1.61 14.93 -12.17
N THR A 85 -1.35 13.74 -11.64
CA THR A 85 -2.08 13.19 -10.49
C THR A 85 -1.31 13.25 -9.18
N GLY A 86 0.02 13.50 -9.24
CA GLY A 86 0.90 13.46 -8.07
C GLY A 86 1.17 12.04 -7.54
N VAL A 87 0.59 11.02 -8.15
CA VAL A 87 0.74 9.62 -7.72
C VAL A 87 2.14 9.12 -8.02
N VAL A 88 2.81 8.54 -7.02
CA VAL A 88 4.09 7.87 -7.27
C VAL A 88 3.82 6.51 -7.86
N ARG A 89 4.35 6.24 -9.04
CA ARG A 89 4.16 5.01 -9.81
C ARG A 89 5.44 4.19 -9.92
N GLN A 90 5.30 2.97 -10.38
CA GLN A 90 6.41 2.04 -10.63
C GLN A 90 6.22 1.41 -12.01
N ASP A 91 7.22 1.54 -12.86
CA ASP A 91 7.31 0.90 -14.16
C ASP A 91 8.10 -0.41 -13.97
N TYR A 92 7.44 -1.54 -14.14
CA TYR A 92 8.05 -2.85 -13.91
C TYR A 92 9.06 -3.23 -14.99
N ASP A 93 8.83 -2.78 -16.22
CA ASP A 93 9.69 -3.10 -17.36
C ASP A 93 11.04 -2.37 -17.28
N LYS A 94 11.07 -1.19 -16.65
CA LYS A 94 12.31 -0.45 -16.38
C LYS A 94 13.00 -0.87 -15.08
N CYS A 95 12.30 -1.57 -14.18
CA CYS A 95 12.82 -1.89 -12.87
C CYS A 95 13.95 -2.94 -12.95
N ILE A 96 15.14 -2.59 -12.48
CA ILE A 96 16.31 -3.49 -12.42
C ILE A 96 16.45 -4.21 -11.07
N GLY A 97 15.50 -4.09 -10.16
CA GLY A 97 15.51 -4.78 -8.89
C GLY A 97 16.57 -4.33 -7.88
N CYS A 98 17.20 -3.18 -8.05
CA CYS A 98 18.30 -2.71 -7.19
C CYS A 98 17.88 -2.37 -5.76
N ARG A 99 16.59 -2.26 -5.46
CA ARG A 99 15.97 -1.99 -4.16
C ARG A 99 16.36 -0.67 -3.47
N MET A 100 17.09 0.22 -4.13
CA MET A 100 17.45 1.53 -3.57
C MET A 100 16.21 2.33 -3.11
N CYS A 101 15.10 2.21 -3.86
CA CYS A 101 13.84 2.87 -3.50
C CYS A 101 13.18 2.29 -2.22
N MET A 102 13.51 1.05 -1.84
CA MET A 102 13.09 0.47 -0.56
C MET A 102 13.92 1.04 0.58
N SER A 103 15.25 1.09 0.42
CA SER A 103 16.16 1.63 1.43
C SER A 103 15.96 3.14 1.67
N ALA A 104 15.62 3.89 0.62
CA ALA A 104 15.37 5.33 0.72
C ALA A 104 13.98 5.67 1.27
N CYS A 105 13.06 4.70 1.36
CA CYS A 105 11.72 4.94 1.86
C CYS A 105 11.72 5.06 3.38
N PRO A 106 11.27 6.20 3.97
CA PRO A 106 11.24 6.36 5.43
C PRO A 106 10.12 5.53 6.08
N TYR A 107 9.17 5.03 5.29
CA TYR A 107 8.05 4.22 5.76
C TYR A 107 8.39 2.74 5.58
N ASN A 108 8.90 2.13 6.62
CA ASN A 108 9.35 0.73 6.56
C ASN A 108 8.24 -0.22 6.09
N GLY A 109 8.57 -1.11 5.16
CA GLY A 109 7.69 -2.18 4.70
C GLY A 109 6.54 -1.77 3.78
N VAL A 110 6.48 -0.52 3.27
CA VAL A 110 5.44 -0.09 2.30
C VAL A 110 5.77 -0.45 0.85
N ARG A 111 6.96 -0.95 0.61
CA ARG A 111 7.40 -1.49 -0.69
C ARG A 111 7.74 -2.95 -0.52
N SER A 112 7.31 -3.77 -1.46
CA SER A 112 7.59 -5.20 -1.53
C SER A 112 8.54 -5.50 -2.68
N PHE A 113 9.32 -6.56 -2.57
CA PHE A 113 10.22 -7.03 -3.62
C PHE A 113 9.95 -8.51 -3.90
N ASN A 114 9.74 -8.85 -5.14
CA ASN A 114 9.50 -10.22 -5.57
C ASN A 114 10.84 -10.94 -5.81
N TRP A 115 11.27 -11.72 -4.82
CA TRP A 115 12.51 -12.50 -4.91
C TRP A 115 12.42 -13.67 -5.87
N GLU A 116 11.27 -14.31 -5.92
CA GLU A 116 10.96 -15.46 -6.74
C GLU A 116 9.80 -15.16 -7.70
N GLU A 117 9.47 -16.09 -8.55
CA GLU A 117 8.28 -16.00 -9.38
C GLU A 117 7.04 -15.86 -8.49
N PRO A 118 6.10 -14.95 -8.84
CA PRO A 118 4.90 -14.71 -8.05
C PRO A 118 4.08 -15.99 -7.87
N VAL A 119 3.82 -16.36 -6.63
CA VAL A 119 2.95 -17.48 -6.26
C VAL A 119 1.64 -16.93 -5.70
N TYR A 120 0.52 -17.44 -6.17
CA TYR A 120 -0.81 -16.99 -5.76
C TYR A 120 -1.49 -18.02 -4.85
N HIS A 121 -2.48 -17.56 -4.09
CA HIS A 121 -3.27 -18.43 -3.22
C HIS A 121 -4.31 -19.26 -3.99
N LEU A 122 -4.76 -18.73 -5.11
CA LEU A 122 -5.76 -19.34 -5.97
C LEU A 122 -5.12 -19.66 -7.33
N ASP A 123 -5.66 -20.64 -8.01
CA ASP A 123 -5.27 -21.09 -9.35
C ASP A 123 -5.89 -20.24 -10.47
N PHE A 124 -6.64 -19.20 -10.10
CA PHE A 124 -7.18 -18.18 -11.00
C PHE A 124 -6.84 -16.76 -10.51
N ALA A 125 -6.76 -15.82 -11.44
CA ALA A 125 -6.52 -14.41 -11.12
C ALA A 125 -7.76 -13.79 -10.44
N THR A 126 -7.51 -13.03 -9.38
CA THR A 126 -8.52 -12.20 -8.71
C THR A 126 -8.40 -10.75 -9.15
N GLY A 127 -9.40 -9.94 -8.80
CA GLY A 127 -9.36 -8.49 -9.03
C GLY A 127 -9.57 -8.07 -10.47
N ASP A 128 -9.01 -6.92 -10.81
CA ASP A 128 -9.24 -6.26 -12.10
C ASP A 128 -8.20 -6.71 -13.14
N GLN A 129 -8.64 -6.92 -14.37
CA GLN A 129 -7.78 -7.35 -15.50
C GLN A 129 -6.77 -6.28 -15.94
N ASP A 130 -7.04 -5.01 -15.62
CA ASP A 130 -6.14 -3.89 -15.93
C ASP A 130 -4.99 -3.73 -14.94
N VAL A 131 -4.90 -4.60 -13.94
CA VAL A 131 -3.75 -4.64 -13.02
C VAL A 131 -2.56 -5.26 -13.75
N ALA A 132 -1.43 -4.54 -13.75
CA ALA A 132 -0.21 -5.05 -14.36
C ALA A 132 0.22 -6.38 -13.70
N PRO A 133 0.62 -7.37 -14.49
CA PRO A 133 1.09 -8.66 -13.95
C PRO A 133 2.32 -8.46 -13.06
N HIS A 134 2.33 -9.17 -11.95
CA HIS A 134 3.47 -9.17 -11.03
C HIS A 134 4.65 -9.91 -11.65
N GLN A 135 5.85 -9.38 -11.44
CA GLN A 135 7.07 -9.90 -12.05
C GLN A 135 8.11 -10.21 -10.96
N LYS A 136 8.95 -11.21 -11.22
CA LYS A 136 10.14 -11.47 -10.41
C LYS A 136 11.14 -10.32 -10.51
N HIS A 137 11.88 -10.09 -9.44
CA HIS A 137 12.95 -9.10 -9.32
C HIS A 137 12.51 -7.63 -9.53
N VAL A 138 11.24 -7.32 -9.34
CA VAL A 138 10.76 -5.93 -9.32
C VAL A 138 10.32 -5.50 -7.94
N VAL A 139 10.35 -4.19 -7.71
CA VAL A 139 9.81 -3.58 -6.49
C VAL A 139 8.39 -3.11 -6.75
N GLU A 140 7.50 -3.47 -5.86
CA GLU A 140 6.09 -3.13 -5.93
C GLU A 140 5.63 -2.28 -4.74
N LYS A 141 4.51 -1.61 -4.89
CA LYS A 141 3.86 -0.81 -3.84
C LYS A 141 2.43 -0.47 -4.21
N CYS A 142 1.67 0.07 -3.27
CA CYS A 142 0.35 0.65 -3.53
C CYS A 142 0.37 1.64 -4.71
N THR A 143 -0.60 1.52 -5.60
CA THR A 143 -0.77 2.35 -6.81
C THR A 143 -1.94 3.33 -6.72
N PHE A 144 -2.59 3.47 -5.55
CA PHE A 144 -3.92 4.07 -5.37
C PHE A 144 -5.02 3.41 -6.20
N CYS A 145 -4.83 2.12 -6.57
CA CYS A 145 -5.73 1.42 -7.49
C CYS A 145 -5.96 2.23 -8.78
N TRP A 146 -4.87 2.63 -9.43
CA TRP A 146 -4.91 3.49 -10.62
C TRP A 146 -5.90 3.00 -11.69
N HIS A 147 -5.98 1.69 -11.90
CA HIS A 147 -6.94 1.06 -12.81
C HIS A 147 -8.40 1.38 -12.43
N ARG A 148 -8.72 1.46 -11.13
CA ARG A 148 -10.06 1.86 -10.66
C ARG A 148 -10.29 3.36 -10.84
N LEU A 149 -9.30 4.18 -10.51
CA LEU A 149 -9.38 5.65 -10.68
C LEU A 149 -9.62 6.02 -12.14
N ALA A 150 -8.98 5.33 -13.08
CA ALA A 150 -9.20 5.50 -14.52
C ALA A 150 -10.66 5.18 -14.95
N LYS A 151 -11.37 4.37 -14.19
CA LYS A 151 -12.79 4.03 -14.36
C LYS A 151 -13.73 4.92 -13.54
N GLY A 152 -13.21 5.95 -12.85
CA GLY A 152 -13.99 6.81 -11.97
C GLY A 152 -14.42 6.15 -10.63
N LEU A 153 -13.79 5.05 -10.26
CA LEU A 153 -14.07 4.30 -9.03
C LEU A 153 -13.09 4.67 -7.93
N ALA A 154 -13.52 4.64 -6.68
CA ALA A 154 -12.64 4.82 -5.53
C ALA A 154 -11.69 3.62 -5.36
N PRO A 155 -10.51 3.79 -4.69
CA PRO A 155 -9.64 2.68 -4.36
C PRO A 155 -10.36 1.58 -3.57
N ALA A 156 -10.11 0.30 -3.87
CA ALA A 156 -10.79 -0.83 -3.26
C ALA A 156 -10.73 -0.83 -1.72
N CYS A 157 -9.61 -0.39 -1.15
CA CYS A 157 -9.45 -0.29 0.31
C CYS A 157 -10.32 0.81 0.95
N VAL A 158 -10.80 1.78 0.18
CA VAL A 158 -11.75 2.82 0.64
C VAL A 158 -13.16 2.25 0.63
N GLU A 159 -13.56 1.62 -0.47
CA GLU A 159 -14.88 1.01 -0.60
C GLU A 159 -15.12 -0.11 0.41
N ALA A 160 -14.11 -0.93 0.65
CA ALA A 160 -14.19 -2.05 1.60
C ALA A 160 -14.12 -1.61 3.08
N CYS A 161 -13.90 -0.32 3.37
CA CYS A 161 -13.78 0.16 4.74
C CYS A 161 -15.15 0.23 5.42
N SER A 162 -15.54 -0.78 6.16
CA SER A 162 -16.81 -0.86 6.87
C SER A 162 -17.01 0.26 7.90
N ALA A 163 -15.93 0.69 8.56
CA ALA A 163 -15.94 1.79 9.53
C ALA A 163 -15.87 3.18 8.86
N ARG A 164 -15.77 3.25 7.52
CA ARG A 164 -15.55 4.50 6.77
C ARG A 164 -14.42 5.38 7.35
N ALA A 165 -13.38 4.71 7.83
CA ALA A 165 -12.19 5.35 8.37
C ALA A 165 -11.25 5.86 7.27
N ARG A 166 -11.40 5.40 6.02
CA ARG A 166 -10.62 5.83 4.88
C ARG A 166 -11.41 6.78 3.99
N ILE A 167 -10.80 7.92 3.69
CA ILE A 167 -11.36 8.98 2.85
C ILE A 167 -10.36 9.25 1.73
N PHE A 168 -10.81 9.29 0.51
CA PHE A 168 -9.98 9.52 -0.67
C PHE A 168 -10.54 10.66 -1.51
N GLY A 169 -9.66 11.52 -2.04
CA GLY A 169 -10.05 12.65 -2.87
C GLY A 169 -8.86 13.54 -3.23
N ASP A 170 -9.17 14.71 -3.73
CA ASP A 170 -8.19 15.77 -3.98
C ASP A 170 -7.90 16.56 -2.70
N ALA A 171 -6.66 17.08 -2.58
CA ALA A 171 -6.21 17.92 -1.49
C ALA A 171 -6.34 19.39 -1.85
#